data_3316245830573c22106fb89e60f38fd4
#
_entry.id   3316245830573c22106fb89e60f38fd4
#
_cell.length_a   1.000
_cell.length_b   1.000
_cell.length_c   1.000
_cell.angle_alpha   90.00
_cell.angle_beta   90.00
_cell.angle_gamma   90.00
#
_symmetry.space_group_name_H-M   'P 1'
#
loop_
_entity.id
_entity.type
_entity.pdbx_description
1 polymer ?
#
loop_
_entity_poly.entity_id
_entity_poly.type
_entity_poly.pdbx_seq_one_letter_code
_entity_poly.pdbx_strand_id
1 'polypeptide(L)'
;MYEIGRIFRNEGMDTKHNPEFTTVELYQAYADFNDMMDLFEDFLSSAAQKILGTYEVTWQGEAINLAPGWRRMTMAEAVKEYLGVDFMAIDGDAEAVAAAKAIGVDMDGVEATWGHALYECFDQKVEGLLIQPTFITMHPVDVSPLAKRSPKDPRLTERFELFICRSEMGNAFSELNDPIDQKQRFQKQVEMRAKGDEEAGMMDEDYINALEYGLPPTGGLGIGIDRCVMLLTGADSIRDVILFPTMKPLDNEAPKAAAPAPAATPAAPVEIDLSKVEIEPLFQDMVDFETFSKSDFRVVKIKACEAVKKSKKLLKFTLDDGSGTDRVILSGIHDYYEPEELVGKTAVAITNLPPRKMMGIDSCGMLISAIHHEEGQERLNFLLLDDRIPAGAKLY
;
A
#
# COMPACT_ATOMS: atom_id res chain seq x y z
N MET A 1 -8.02 -19.67 -12.95
CA MET A 1 -6.69 -19.05 -12.88
C MET A 1 -6.49 -18.57 -11.45
N TYR A 2 -5.28 -18.73 -10.87
CA TYR A 2 -4.99 -18.18 -9.54
C TYR A 2 -3.53 -17.71 -9.47
N GLU A 3 -3.29 -16.79 -8.56
CA GLU A 3 -1.96 -16.28 -8.23
C GLU A 3 -1.82 -16.24 -6.70
N ILE A 4 -0.65 -16.59 -6.19
CA ILE A 4 -0.27 -16.42 -4.80
C ILE A 4 0.93 -15.49 -4.80
N GLY A 5 0.78 -14.33 -4.19
CA GLY A 5 1.80 -13.30 -4.25
C GLY A 5 1.88 -12.44 -3.00
N ARG A 6 3.02 -11.77 -2.86
CA ARG A 6 3.19 -10.71 -1.88
C ARG A 6 2.63 -9.41 -2.43
N ILE A 7 1.77 -8.78 -1.64
CA ILE A 7 1.14 -7.52 -1.96
C ILE A 7 1.73 -6.44 -1.05
N PHE A 8 1.87 -5.25 -1.61
CA PHE A 8 2.36 -4.06 -0.91
C PHE A 8 1.28 -2.99 -0.95
N ARG A 9 0.83 -2.55 0.24
CA ARG A 9 -0.12 -1.44 0.39
C ARG A 9 0.43 -0.42 1.37
N ASN A 10 0.18 0.86 1.11
CA ASN A 10 0.55 1.95 2.01
C ASN A 10 -0.44 2.03 3.18
N GLU A 11 -0.47 0.99 3.99
CA GLU A 11 -1.32 0.88 5.17
C GLU A 11 -0.52 1.09 6.46
N GLY A 12 -1.21 1.51 7.52
CA GLY A 12 -0.62 1.56 8.85
C GLY A 12 -0.23 0.17 9.36
N MET A 13 0.74 0.10 10.26
CA MET A 13 1.14 -1.15 10.91
C MET A 13 0.40 -1.30 12.25
N ASP A 14 -0.46 -2.32 12.34
CA ASP A 14 -1.15 -2.72 13.56
C ASP A 14 -1.09 -4.25 13.75
N THR A 15 -1.99 -4.82 14.54
CA THR A 15 -2.06 -6.27 14.77
C THR A 15 -2.64 -7.03 13.59
N LYS A 16 -3.45 -6.39 12.73
CA LYS A 16 -4.15 -7.00 11.58
C LYS A 16 -3.56 -6.57 10.24
N HIS A 17 -2.79 -5.47 10.20
CA HIS A 17 -2.26 -4.87 8.98
C HIS A 17 -0.74 -4.77 9.00
N ASN A 18 -0.14 -5.10 7.87
CA ASN A 18 1.28 -4.92 7.60
C ASN A 18 1.44 -4.42 6.16
N PRO A 19 2.36 -3.49 5.87
CA PRO A 19 2.57 -2.96 4.50
C PRO A 19 2.86 -4.04 3.46
N GLU A 20 3.40 -5.16 3.87
CA GLU A 20 3.68 -6.35 3.07
C GLU A 20 2.89 -7.53 3.64
N PHE A 21 2.09 -8.19 2.82
CA PHE A 21 1.28 -9.35 3.19
C PHE A 21 1.07 -10.27 1.98
N THR A 22 0.56 -11.48 2.21
CA THR A 22 0.36 -12.47 1.17
C THR A 22 -1.13 -12.66 0.88
N THR A 23 -1.51 -12.63 -0.40
CA THR A 23 -2.85 -12.95 -0.87
C THR A 23 -2.84 -14.13 -1.83
N VAL A 24 -3.99 -14.78 -1.94
CA VAL A 24 -4.38 -15.58 -3.11
C VAL A 24 -5.46 -14.81 -3.84
N GLU A 25 -5.20 -14.55 -5.11
CA GLU A 25 -6.19 -14.00 -6.04
C GLU A 25 -6.58 -15.09 -7.02
N LEU A 26 -7.86 -15.33 -7.20
CA LEU A 26 -8.33 -16.34 -8.15
C LEU A 26 -9.55 -15.85 -8.94
N TYR A 27 -9.64 -16.33 -10.18
CA TYR A 27 -10.72 -16.01 -11.10
C TYR A 27 -11.20 -17.27 -11.80
N GLN A 28 -12.53 -17.43 -11.82
CA GLN A 28 -13.19 -18.58 -12.46
C GLN A 28 -14.24 -18.10 -13.45
N ALA A 29 -14.02 -18.43 -14.72
CA ALA A 29 -14.99 -18.14 -15.77
C ALA A 29 -16.26 -19.01 -15.60
N TYR A 30 -17.41 -18.45 -15.96
CA TYR A 30 -18.73 -19.07 -15.83
C TYR A 30 -19.10 -19.41 -14.39
N ALA A 31 -18.61 -18.62 -13.44
CA ALA A 31 -18.93 -18.66 -12.03
C ALA A 31 -19.43 -17.28 -11.56
N ASP A 32 -20.10 -17.25 -10.44
CA ASP A 32 -20.57 -16.04 -9.79
C ASP A 32 -20.07 -15.95 -8.32
N PHE A 33 -20.48 -14.92 -7.61
CA PHE A 33 -20.10 -14.70 -6.22
C PHE A 33 -20.60 -15.81 -5.26
N ASN A 34 -21.67 -16.56 -5.61
CA ASN A 34 -22.12 -17.71 -4.81
C ASN A 34 -21.14 -18.87 -4.93
N ASP A 35 -20.64 -19.14 -6.15
CA ASP A 35 -19.60 -20.16 -6.37
C ASP A 35 -18.32 -19.81 -5.59
N MET A 36 -18.00 -18.50 -5.51
CA MET A 36 -16.85 -18.02 -4.72
C MET A 36 -17.05 -18.18 -3.21
N MET A 37 -18.28 -18.01 -2.69
CA MET A 37 -18.59 -18.32 -1.29
C MET A 37 -18.39 -19.80 -0.99
N ASP A 38 -18.92 -20.69 -1.84
CA ASP A 38 -18.77 -22.14 -1.67
C ASP A 38 -17.29 -22.55 -1.72
N LEU A 39 -16.52 -21.98 -2.64
CA LEU A 39 -15.09 -22.23 -2.77
C LEU A 39 -14.31 -21.78 -1.53
N PHE A 40 -14.60 -20.58 -1.01
CA PHE A 40 -13.91 -20.07 0.16
C PHE A 40 -14.23 -20.86 1.43
N GLU A 41 -15.49 -21.21 1.61
CA GLU A 41 -15.95 -22.07 2.72
C GLU A 41 -15.25 -23.42 2.68
N ASP A 42 -15.24 -24.10 1.53
CA ASP A 42 -14.56 -25.39 1.35
C ASP A 42 -13.04 -25.27 1.57
N PHE A 43 -12.41 -24.22 1.03
CA PHE A 43 -10.98 -23.99 1.19
C PHE A 43 -10.57 -23.93 2.66
N LEU A 44 -11.20 -23.05 3.44
CA LEU A 44 -10.79 -22.82 4.83
C LEU A 44 -11.22 -23.96 5.77
N SER A 45 -12.41 -24.53 5.56
CA SER A 45 -12.87 -25.70 6.29
C SER A 45 -11.98 -26.93 6.04
N SER A 46 -11.66 -27.18 4.77
CA SER A 46 -10.75 -28.28 4.38
C SER A 46 -9.33 -28.07 4.92
N ALA A 47 -8.82 -26.82 4.92
CA ALA A 47 -7.52 -26.48 5.49
C ALA A 47 -7.49 -26.78 7.00
N ALA A 48 -8.50 -26.33 7.75
CA ALA A 48 -8.61 -26.60 9.18
C ALA A 48 -8.61 -28.11 9.45
N GLN A 49 -9.44 -28.88 8.74
CA GLN A 49 -9.52 -30.34 8.93
C GLN A 49 -8.21 -31.05 8.56
N LYS A 50 -7.54 -30.64 7.48
CA LYS A 50 -6.29 -31.29 7.04
C LYS A 50 -5.10 -30.94 7.93
N ILE A 51 -5.01 -29.71 8.43
CA ILE A 51 -3.88 -29.23 9.20
C ILE A 51 -4.04 -29.52 10.69
N LEU A 52 -5.24 -29.27 11.23
CA LEU A 52 -5.50 -29.33 12.67
C LEU A 52 -6.25 -30.62 13.07
N GLY A 53 -6.91 -31.30 12.14
CA GLY A 53 -7.76 -32.45 12.43
C GLY A 53 -9.09 -32.10 13.09
N THR A 54 -9.46 -30.82 13.13
CA THR A 54 -10.68 -30.31 13.76
C THR A 54 -11.19 -29.07 13.05
N TYR A 55 -12.47 -28.77 13.18
CA TYR A 55 -13.06 -27.49 12.77
C TYR A 55 -13.09 -26.44 13.90
N GLU A 56 -12.86 -26.88 15.14
CA GLU A 56 -12.84 -25.98 16.28
C GLU A 56 -11.46 -25.35 16.45
N VAL A 57 -11.40 -24.01 16.38
CA VAL A 57 -10.19 -23.21 16.61
C VAL A 57 -10.47 -22.16 17.65
N THR A 58 -9.42 -21.70 18.33
CA THR A 58 -9.52 -20.55 19.24
C THR A 58 -8.68 -19.42 18.67
N TRP A 59 -9.27 -18.26 18.46
CA TRP A 59 -8.59 -17.08 17.96
C TRP A 59 -9.05 -15.83 18.68
N GLN A 60 -8.11 -14.97 19.11
CA GLN A 60 -8.39 -13.75 19.88
C GLN A 60 -9.30 -14.00 21.11
N GLY A 61 -9.13 -15.16 21.74
CA GLY A 61 -9.93 -15.58 22.92
C GLY A 61 -11.32 -16.12 22.62
N GLU A 62 -11.75 -16.15 21.36
CA GLU A 62 -13.08 -16.65 20.95
C GLU A 62 -12.97 -18.08 20.39
N ALA A 63 -13.98 -18.90 20.69
CA ALA A 63 -14.13 -20.21 20.09
C ALA A 63 -14.84 -20.10 18.73
N ILE A 64 -14.17 -20.52 17.67
CA ILE A 64 -14.64 -20.43 16.27
C ILE A 64 -14.86 -21.82 15.73
N ASN A 65 -16.03 -22.04 15.12
CA ASN A 65 -16.35 -23.30 14.44
C ASN A 65 -16.26 -23.11 12.91
N LEU A 66 -15.29 -23.77 12.28
CA LEU A 66 -15.04 -23.73 10.84
C LEU A 66 -15.74 -24.86 10.07
N ALA A 67 -16.65 -25.64 10.71
CA ALA A 67 -17.45 -26.64 10.00
C ALA A 67 -18.33 -25.99 8.92
N PRO A 68 -18.49 -26.61 7.73
CA PRO A 68 -19.32 -26.07 6.67
C PRO A 68 -20.74 -25.73 7.08
N GLY A 69 -21.36 -24.77 6.40
CA GLY A 69 -22.70 -24.26 6.71
C GLY A 69 -22.64 -22.87 7.33
N TRP A 70 -21.69 -22.06 6.90
CA TRP A 70 -21.48 -20.71 7.41
C TRP A 70 -22.64 -19.79 7.07
N ARG A 71 -22.84 -18.82 7.93
CA ARG A 71 -23.91 -17.84 7.77
C ARG A 71 -23.68 -16.97 6.54
N ARG A 72 -24.76 -16.78 5.76
CA ARG A 72 -24.80 -15.84 4.62
C ARG A 72 -25.94 -14.87 4.86
N MET A 73 -25.64 -13.57 4.84
CA MET A 73 -26.63 -12.51 5.00
C MET A 73 -26.22 -11.29 4.19
N THR A 74 -27.19 -10.51 3.76
CA THR A 74 -26.92 -9.24 3.10
C THR A 74 -26.47 -8.19 4.11
N MET A 75 -25.72 -7.18 3.66
CA MET A 75 -25.32 -6.06 4.53
C MET A 75 -26.55 -5.36 5.14
N ALA A 76 -27.61 -5.16 4.35
CA ALA A 76 -28.86 -4.56 4.85
C ALA A 76 -29.56 -5.43 5.92
N GLU A 77 -29.55 -6.78 5.75
CA GLU A 77 -30.06 -7.70 6.76
C GLU A 77 -29.21 -7.65 8.04
N ALA A 78 -27.89 -7.56 7.91
CA ALA A 78 -26.98 -7.43 9.05
C ALA A 78 -27.27 -6.13 9.83
N VAL A 79 -27.33 -5.00 9.15
CA VAL A 79 -27.66 -3.71 9.78
C VAL A 79 -29.05 -3.75 10.42
N LYS A 80 -30.04 -4.35 9.76
CA LYS A 80 -31.38 -4.51 10.32
C LYS A 80 -31.40 -5.39 11.57
N GLU A 81 -30.69 -6.52 11.55
CA GLU A 81 -30.66 -7.45 12.68
C GLU A 81 -29.96 -6.86 13.91
N TYR A 82 -28.80 -6.24 13.72
CA TYR A 82 -27.98 -5.76 14.83
C TYR A 82 -28.36 -4.34 15.30
N LEU A 83 -28.86 -3.48 14.41
CA LEU A 83 -29.12 -2.08 14.72
C LEU A 83 -30.61 -1.70 14.64
N GLY A 84 -31.47 -2.57 14.10
CA GLY A 84 -32.89 -2.32 13.96
C GLY A 84 -33.28 -1.37 12.82
N VAL A 85 -32.36 -0.96 11.97
CA VAL A 85 -32.59 -0.04 10.84
C VAL A 85 -32.78 -0.82 9.54
N ASP A 86 -33.94 -0.68 8.93
CA ASP A 86 -34.25 -1.33 7.65
C ASP A 86 -33.92 -0.42 6.45
N PHE A 87 -32.70 -0.52 5.97
CA PHE A 87 -32.26 0.26 4.81
C PHE A 87 -33.01 -0.07 3.52
N MET A 88 -33.56 -1.29 3.41
CA MET A 88 -34.35 -1.67 2.23
C MET A 88 -35.72 -0.97 2.17
N ALA A 89 -36.18 -0.39 3.28
CA ALA A 89 -37.38 0.43 3.35
C ALA A 89 -37.11 1.93 3.16
N ILE A 90 -35.84 2.32 2.94
CA ILE A 90 -35.40 3.70 2.72
C ILE A 90 -34.99 3.87 1.26
N ASP A 91 -35.61 4.83 0.55
CA ASP A 91 -35.33 5.05 -0.87
C ASP A 91 -34.38 6.24 -1.13
N GLY A 92 -34.34 7.21 -0.23
CA GLY A 92 -33.62 8.48 -0.43
C GLY A 92 -32.28 8.57 0.32
N ASP A 93 -31.30 9.23 -0.30
CA ASP A 93 -29.97 9.46 0.31
C ASP A 93 -30.07 10.25 1.63
N ALA A 94 -30.83 11.32 1.65
CA ALA A 94 -30.97 12.16 2.84
C ALA A 94 -31.63 11.40 4.02
N GLU A 95 -32.60 10.54 3.73
CA GLU A 95 -33.25 9.70 4.74
C GLU A 95 -32.31 8.63 5.29
N ALA A 96 -31.52 8.01 4.42
CA ALA A 96 -30.51 7.01 4.78
C ALA A 96 -29.43 7.60 5.69
N VAL A 97 -28.88 8.76 5.32
CA VAL A 97 -27.89 9.49 6.14
C VAL A 97 -28.50 9.92 7.48
N ALA A 98 -29.76 10.38 7.51
CA ALA A 98 -30.43 10.73 8.75
C ALA A 98 -30.64 9.51 9.66
N ALA A 99 -30.99 8.34 9.08
CA ALA A 99 -31.14 7.09 9.83
C ALA A 99 -29.80 6.63 10.44
N ALA A 100 -28.70 6.69 9.68
CA ALA A 100 -27.35 6.37 10.16
C ALA A 100 -26.94 7.30 11.32
N LYS A 101 -27.10 8.60 11.16
CA LYS A 101 -26.80 9.58 12.24
C LYS A 101 -27.67 9.39 13.48
N ALA A 102 -28.91 8.99 13.34
CA ALA A 102 -29.83 8.75 14.47
C ALA A 102 -29.35 7.62 15.39
N ILE A 103 -28.57 6.67 14.88
CA ILE A 103 -27.98 5.58 15.66
C ILE A 103 -26.51 5.83 16.05
N GLY A 104 -26.04 7.08 15.86
CA GLY A 104 -24.69 7.49 16.25
C GLY A 104 -23.58 6.97 15.33
N VAL A 105 -23.86 6.85 14.05
CA VAL A 105 -22.85 6.60 13.00
C VAL A 105 -22.27 7.93 12.57
N ASP A 106 -20.94 8.00 12.51
CA ASP A 106 -20.23 9.18 12.01
C ASP A 106 -20.27 9.19 10.48
N MET A 107 -20.74 10.30 9.92
CA MET A 107 -20.82 10.51 8.47
C MET A 107 -19.95 11.71 8.02
N ASP A 108 -19.06 12.21 8.88
CA ASP A 108 -18.22 13.36 8.54
C ASP A 108 -17.12 12.93 7.56
N GLY A 109 -17.01 13.65 6.45
CA GLY A 109 -16.08 13.32 5.36
C GLY A 109 -16.56 12.23 4.41
N VAL A 110 -17.68 11.58 4.67
CA VAL A 110 -18.26 10.53 3.83
C VAL A 110 -19.26 11.12 2.83
N GLU A 111 -19.27 10.61 1.60
CA GLU A 111 -20.26 11.02 0.59
C GLU A 111 -21.68 10.67 1.08
N ALA A 112 -22.58 11.64 1.05
CA ALA A 112 -23.92 11.52 1.61
C ALA A 112 -24.86 10.76 0.66
N THR A 113 -24.62 9.47 0.46
CA THR A 113 -25.46 8.56 -0.35
C THR A 113 -26.08 7.46 0.52
N TRP A 114 -27.12 6.83 -0.01
CA TRP A 114 -27.75 5.67 0.61
C TRP A 114 -26.74 4.52 0.82
N GLY A 115 -25.87 4.30 -0.19
CA GLY A 115 -24.89 3.22 -0.13
C GLY A 115 -23.82 3.45 0.92
N HIS A 116 -23.25 4.67 1.00
CA HIS A 116 -22.28 4.98 2.04
C HIS A 116 -22.91 4.93 3.44
N ALA A 117 -24.14 5.43 3.60
CA ALA A 117 -24.82 5.35 4.89
C ALA A 117 -25.05 3.90 5.37
N LEU A 118 -25.41 2.98 4.46
CA LEU A 118 -25.53 1.57 4.77
C LEU A 118 -24.18 0.97 5.15
N TYR A 119 -23.13 1.26 4.35
CA TYR A 119 -21.78 0.76 4.58
C TYR A 119 -21.24 1.22 5.93
N GLU A 120 -21.31 2.51 6.23
CA GLU A 120 -20.84 3.08 7.50
C GLU A 120 -21.59 2.52 8.73
N CYS A 121 -22.89 2.24 8.60
CA CYS A 121 -23.62 1.55 9.65
C CYS A 121 -23.06 0.16 9.91
N PHE A 122 -22.74 -0.57 8.86
CA PHE A 122 -22.13 -1.89 8.97
C PHE A 122 -20.72 -1.81 9.56
N ASP A 123 -19.84 -1.03 8.97
CA ASP A 123 -18.44 -0.89 9.34
C ASP A 123 -18.27 -0.47 10.81
N GLN A 124 -18.89 0.64 11.19
CA GLN A 124 -18.72 1.23 12.53
C GLN A 124 -19.44 0.47 13.65
N LYS A 125 -20.51 -0.29 13.35
CA LYS A 125 -21.39 -0.82 14.41
C LYS A 125 -21.66 -2.33 14.33
N VAL A 126 -21.48 -2.97 13.18
CA VAL A 126 -21.86 -4.39 12.99
C VAL A 126 -20.63 -5.29 12.84
N GLU A 127 -19.63 -4.87 12.07
CA GLU A 127 -18.41 -5.67 11.82
C GLU A 127 -17.80 -6.21 13.12
N GLY A 128 -17.61 -5.33 14.11
CA GLY A 128 -17.05 -5.68 15.42
C GLY A 128 -17.89 -6.69 16.24
N LEU A 129 -19.07 -7.08 15.79
CA LEU A 129 -19.95 -8.05 16.45
C LEU A 129 -19.91 -9.44 15.79
N LEU A 130 -19.28 -9.58 14.63
CA LEU A 130 -19.21 -10.82 13.87
C LEU A 130 -18.09 -11.73 14.38
N ILE A 131 -18.47 -12.76 15.13
CA ILE A 131 -17.52 -13.72 15.72
C ILE A 131 -17.38 -14.98 14.87
N GLN A 132 -18.50 -15.66 14.58
CA GLN A 132 -18.51 -16.88 13.79
C GLN A 132 -18.42 -16.56 12.29
N PRO A 133 -17.90 -17.49 11.46
CA PRO A 133 -17.80 -17.29 10.03
C PRO A 133 -19.11 -16.80 9.41
N THR A 134 -19.08 -15.60 8.84
CA THR A 134 -20.27 -14.95 8.27
C THR A 134 -19.90 -14.25 6.98
N PHE A 135 -20.56 -14.64 5.89
CA PHE A 135 -20.52 -13.93 4.63
C PHE A 135 -21.49 -12.75 4.67
N ILE A 136 -20.96 -11.56 4.49
CA ILE A 136 -21.76 -10.34 4.30
C ILE A 136 -21.82 -10.06 2.81
N THR A 137 -23.02 -10.14 2.23
CA THR A 137 -23.25 -10.07 0.79
C THR A 137 -23.98 -8.78 0.41
N MET A 138 -24.08 -8.51 -0.89
CA MET A 138 -24.85 -7.38 -1.42
C MET A 138 -24.37 -6.04 -0.92
N HIS A 139 -23.08 -5.77 -1.09
CA HIS A 139 -22.49 -4.47 -0.78
C HIS A 139 -23.04 -3.39 -1.71
N PRO A 140 -23.16 -2.13 -1.24
CA PRO A 140 -23.56 -1.02 -2.09
C PRO A 140 -22.64 -0.79 -3.29
N VAL A 141 -23.21 -0.34 -4.40
CA VAL A 141 -22.46 0.05 -5.61
C VAL A 141 -21.47 1.16 -5.33
N ASP A 142 -21.81 2.09 -4.44
CA ASP A 142 -20.99 3.26 -4.10
C ASP A 142 -19.62 2.87 -3.53
N VAL A 143 -19.54 1.75 -2.82
CA VAL A 143 -18.30 1.20 -2.23
C VAL A 143 -17.75 -0.03 -2.97
N SER A 144 -18.25 -0.33 -4.18
CA SER A 144 -17.92 -1.56 -4.91
C SER A 144 -17.66 -1.29 -6.40
N PRO A 145 -16.59 -0.56 -6.76
CA PRO A 145 -16.40 -0.03 -8.11
C PRO A 145 -16.16 -1.09 -9.19
N LEU A 146 -15.75 -2.30 -8.83
CA LEU A 146 -15.39 -3.38 -9.78
C LEU A 146 -16.39 -4.54 -9.76
N ALA A 147 -17.36 -4.52 -8.85
CA ALA A 147 -18.31 -5.61 -8.69
C ALA A 147 -19.56 -5.40 -9.57
N LYS A 148 -20.08 -6.49 -10.13
CA LYS A 148 -21.29 -6.49 -10.94
C LYS A 148 -22.49 -6.09 -10.13
N ARG A 149 -23.40 -5.27 -10.72
CA ARG A 149 -24.68 -4.91 -10.07
C ARG A 149 -25.57 -6.11 -9.89
N SER A 150 -26.25 -6.16 -8.76
CA SER A 150 -27.31 -7.12 -8.54
C SER A 150 -28.47 -6.87 -9.53
N PRO A 151 -28.96 -7.91 -10.22
CA PRO A 151 -30.13 -7.76 -11.09
C PRO A 151 -31.44 -7.51 -10.31
N LYS A 152 -31.44 -7.74 -8.99
CA LYS A 152 -32.63 -7.56 -8.15
C LYS A 152 -32.76 -6.12 -7.61
N ASP A 153 -31.65 -5.49 -7.27
CA ASP A 153 -31.61 -4.10 -6.83
C ASP A 153 -30.32 -3.44 -7.36
N PRO A 154 -30.42 -2.48 -8.28
CA PRO A 154 -29.26 -1.86 -8.91
C PRO A 154 -28.42 -0.98 -7.96
N ARG A 155 -28.88 -0.71 -6.74
CA ARG A 155 -28.11 -0.03 -5.68
C ARG A 155 -27.06 -0.96 -5.06
N LEU A 156 -27.21 -2.29 -5.25
CA LEU A 156 -26.40 -3.33 -4.65
C LEU A 156 -25.54 -4.05 -5.70
N THR A 157 -24.50 -4.72 -5.25
CA THR A 157 -23.60 -5.53 -6.07
C THR A 157 -23.62 -6.98 -5.65
N GLU A 158 -23.27 -7.88 -6.57
CA GLU A 158 -22.98 -9.29 -6.31
C GLU A 158 -21.57 -9.43 -5.73
N ARG A 159 -21.37 -8.89 -4.50
CA ARG A 159 -20.12 -8.88 -3.74
C ARG A 159 -20.36 -9.46 -2.36
N PHE A 160 -19.36 -10.12 -1.82
CA PHE A 160 -19.31 -10.47 -0.41
C PHE A 160 -17.94 -10.21 0.21
N GLU A 161 -17.94 -10.06 1.50
CA GLU A 161 -16.77 -10.19 2.37
C GLU A 161 -17.04 -11.26 3.42
N LEU A 162 -16.01 -12.07 3.72
CA LEU A 162 -16.08 -13.07 4.79
C LEU A 162 -15.48 -12.47 6.06
N PHE A 163 -16.26 -12.46 7.12
CA PHE A 163 -15.82 -12.05 8.45
C PHE A 163 -15.73 -13.25 9.40
N ILE A 164 -14.61 -13.34 10.13
CA ILE A 164 -14.38 -14.28 11.22
C ILE A 164 -13.69 -13.53 12.35
N CYS A 165 -14.23 -13.62 13.57
CA CYS A 165 -13.66 -12.96 14.74
C CYS A 165 -13.35 -11.47 14.52
N ARG A 166 -14.32 -10.70 14.02
CA ARG A 166 -14.22 -9.26 13.79
C ARG A 166 -13.12 -8.89 12.76
N SER A 167 -12.83 -9.78 11.84
CA SER A 167 -11.77 -9.59 10.84
C SER A 167 -12.24 -10.08 9.48
N GLU A 168 -12.08 -9.23 8.48
CA GLU A 168 -12.23 -9.61 7.08
C GLU A 168 -11.16 -10.63 6.71
N MET A 169 -11.55 -11.77 6.18
CA MET A 169 -10.68 -12.86 5.74
C MET A 169 -10.44 -12.84 4.24
N GLY A 170 -11.36 -12.28 3.49
CA GLY A 170 -11.30 -12.16 2.05
C GLY A 170 -12.55 -11.53 1.47
N ASN A 171 -12.42 -11.12 0.21
CA ASN A 171 -13.40 -10.37 -0.54
C ASN A 171 -13.57 -10.99 -1.93
N ALA A 172 -14.82 -11.07 -2.40
CA ALA A 172 -15.10 -11.62 -3.72
C ALA A 172 -16.35 -11.01 -4.34
N PHE A 173 -16.45 -11.11 -5.63
CA PHE A 173 -17.61 -10.64 -6.37
C PHE A 173 -17.75 -11.32 -7.74
N SER A 174 -18.97 -11.23 -8.30
CA SER A 174 -19.14 -11.39 -9.74
C SER A 174 -18.47 -10.20 -10.42
N GLU A 175 -17.52 -10.46 -11.30
CA GLU A 175 -16.76 -9.40 -11.99
C GLU A 175 -17.68 -8.54 -12.83
N LEU A 176 -17.49 -7.22 -12.77
CA LEU A 176 -18.18 -6.31 -13.66
C LEU A 176 -17.61 -6.46 -15.08
N ASN A 177 -18.41 -7.01 -15.97
CA ASN A 177 -18.03 -7.31 -17.35
C ASN A 177 -18.70 -6.39 -18.38
N ASP A 178 -19.36 -5.31 -17.94
CA ASP A 178 -19.92 -4.28 -18.79
C ASP A 178 -18.96 -3.08 -18.87
N PRO A 179 -18.28 -2.85 -20.02
CA PRO A 179 -17.32 -1.75 -20.16
C PRO A 179 -17.95 -0.37 -20.01
N ILE A 180 -19.25 -0.22 -20.31
CA ILE A 180 -19.95 1.05 -20.19
C ILE A 180 -20.17 1.40 -18.72
N ASP A 181 -20.71 0.46 -17.93
CA ASP A 181 -20.88 0.66 -16.47
C ASP A 181 -19.50 0.85 -15.78
N GLN A 182 -18.49 0.07 -16.16
CA GLN A 182 -17.16 0.19 -15.61
C GLN A 182 -16.53 1.57 -15.85
N LYS A 183 -16.64 2.07 -17.08
CA LYS A 183 -16.15 3.41 -17.43
C LYS A 183 -16.83 4.52 -16.61
N GLN A 184 -18.15 4.40 -16.40
CA GLN A 184 -18.90 5.35 -15.57
C GLN A 184 -18.44 5.34 -14.12
N ARG A 185 -18.14 4.16 -13.56
CA ARG A 185 -17.63 4.05 -12.18
C ARG A 185 -16.21 4.61 -12.03
N PHE A 186 -15.33 4.34 -12.98
CA PHE A 186 -14.00 4.96 -12.99
C PHE A 186 -14.09 6.49 -13.11
N GLN A 187 -14.99 7.00 -13.95
CA GLN A 187 -15.22 8.44 -14.04
C GLN A 187 -15.66 9.04 -12.70
N LYS A 188 -16.57 8.37 -11.98
CA LYS A 188 -17.00 8.81 -10.63
C LYS A 188 -15.81 8.82 -9.66
N GLN A 189 -14.94 7.81 -9.68
CA GLN A 189 -13.73 7.78 -8.84
C GLN A 189 -12.76 8.93 -9.15
N VAL A 190 -12.53 9.23 -10.44
CA VAL A 190 -11.71 10.37 -10.85
C VAL A 190 -12.29 11.69 -10.30
N GLU A 191 -13.62 11.85 -10.30
CA GLU A 191 -14.29 13.01 -9.73
C GLU A 191 -14.15 13.09 -8.21
N MET A 192 -14.21 11.96 -7.50
CA MET A 192 -13.96 11.88 -6.06
C MET A 192 -12.50 12.26 -5.72
N ARG A 193 -11.54 11.74 -6.49
CA ARG A 193 -10.13 12.08 -6.36
C ARG A 193 -9.88 13.57 -6.58
N ALA A 194 -10.54 14.18 -7.56
CA ALA A 194 -10.45 15.63 -7.79
C ALA A 194 -11.02 16.47 -6.64
N LYS A 195 -11.88 15.89 -5.81
CA LYS A 195 -12.44 16.52 -4.59
C LYS A 195 -11.59 16.28 -3.34
N GLY A 196 -10.49 15.54 -3.45
CA GLY A 196 -9.53 15.32 -2.35
C GLY A 196 -9.55 13.90 -1.76
N ASP A 197 -10.27 12.96 -2.33
CA ASP A 197 -10.18 11.54 -1.95
C ASP A 197 -8.92 10.91 -2.57
N GLU A 198 -7.88 10.76 -1.78
CA GLU A 198 -6.59 10.20 -2.22
C GLU A 198 -6.66 8.68 -2.49
N GLU A 199 -7.65 7.97 -1.94
CA GLU A 199 -7.85 6.54 -2.14
C GLU A 199 -8.63 6.22 -3.41
N ALA A 200 -9.38 7.19 -3.95
CA ALA A 200 -10.14 7.01 -5.17
C ALA A 200 -9.23 6.67 -6.36
N GLY A 201 -9.66 5.71 -7.19
CA GLY A 201 -8.93 5.22 -8.35
C GLY A 201 -8.79 6.25 -9.47
N MET A 202 -7.91 5.94 -10.42
CA MET A 202 -7.75 6.69 -11.67
C MET A 202 -8.50 5.99 -12.81
N MET A 203 -8.69 6.71 -13.94
CA MET A 203 -9.19 6.08 -15.16
C MET A 203 -8.15 5.10 -15.71
N ASP A 204 -8.59 3.89 -15.99
CA ASP A 204 -7.79 2.86 -16.66
C ASP A 204 -8.43 2.53 -18.02
N GLU A 205 -7.96 3.21 -19.06
CA GLU A 205 -8.48 3.01 -20.43
C GLU A 205 -8.05 1.64 -20.99
N ASP A 206 -6.93 1.08 -20.57
CA ASP A 206 -6.48 -0.24 -21.02
C ASP A 206 -7.37 -1.34 -20.44
N TYR A 207 -7.79 -1.19 -19.19
CA TYR A 207 -8.76 -2.09 -18.58
C TYR A 207 -10.13 -2.02 -19.28
N ILE A 208 -10.62 -0.80 -19.59
CA ILE A 208 -11.86 -0.63 -20.36
C ILE A 208 -11.74 -1.29 -21.74
N ASN A 209 -10.64 -1.03 -22.46
CA ASN A 209 -10.39 -1.64 -23.76
C ASN A 209 -10.40 -3.18 -23.67
N ALA A 210 -9.79 -3.75 -22.62
CA ALA A 210 -9.79 -5.20 -22.39
C ALA A 210 -11.22 -5.75 -22.20
N LEU A 211 -12.07 -5.04 -21.46
CA LEU A 211 -13.48 -5.41 -21.28
C LEU A 211 -14.28 -5.34 -22.58
N GLU A 212 -13.96 -4.40 -23.48
CA GLU A 212 -14.61 -4.29 -24.79
C GLU A 212 -14.31 -5.50 -25.71
N TYR A 213 -13.13 -6.15 -25.54
CA TYR A 213 -12.85 -7.43 -26.21
C TYR A 213 -13.70 -8.58 -25.65
N GLY A 214 -14.15 -8.47 -24.43
CA GLY A 214 -15.07 -9.37 -23.76
C GLY A 214 -14.47 -10.09 -22.56
N LEU A 215 -15.19 -10.04 -21.45
CA LEU A 215 -14.97 -10.85 -20.26
C LEU A 215 -16.20 -11.75 -20.07
N PRO A 216 -16.08 -13.09 -20.06
CA PRO A 216 -17.21 -13.97 -19.73
C PRO A 216 -17.70 -13.67 -18.30
N PRO A 217 -18.92 -14.06 -17.92
CA PRO A 217 -19.32 -14.07 -16.52
C PRO A 217 -18.22 -14.76 -15.70
N THR A 218 -17.69 -14.07 -14.70
CA THR A 218 -16.52 -14.52 -13.95
C THR A 218 -16.72 -14.19 -12.47
N GLY A 219 -16.45 -15.15 -11.60
CA GLY A 219 -16.27 -14.92 -10.17
C GLY A 219 -14.81 -14.69 -9.84
N GLY A 220 -14.52 -13.62 -9.11
CA GLY A 220 -13.20 -13.29 -8.58
C GLY A 220 -13.19 -13.36 -7.05
N LEU A 221 -12.09 -13.86 -6.46
CA LEU A 221 -11.94 -14.02 -5.02
C LEU A 221 -10.51 -13.72 -4.58
N GLY A 222 -10.36 -12.79 -3.63
CA GLY A 222 -9.13 -12.48 -2.93
C GLY A 222 -9.16 -13.00 -1.49
N ILE A 223 -8.13 -13.74 -1.08
CA ILE A 223 -8.01 -14.31 0.25
C ILE A 223 -6.74 -13.81 0.93
N GLY A 224 -6.87 -13.23 2.13
CA GLY A 224 -5.74 -12.87 2.98
C GLY A 224 -5.11 -14.11 3.63
N ILE A 225 -4.02 -14.61 3.06
CA ILE A 225 -3.36 -15.84 3.54
C ILE A 225 -2.81 -15.66 4.94
N ASP A 226 -2.18 -14.53 5.23
CA ASP A 226 -1.64 -14.30 6.58
C ASP A 226 -2.73 -14.31 7.64
N ARG A 227 -3.91 -13.73 7.37
CA ARG A 227 -5.07 -13.79 8.27
C ARG A 227 -5.60 -15.22 8.44
N CYS A 228 -5.65 -16.02 7.37
CA CYS A 228 -6.00 -17.44 7.46
C CYS A 228 -4.99 -18.21 8.32
N VAL A 229 -3.70 -17.91 8.19
CA VAL A 229 -2.66 -18.53 9.04
C VAL A 229 -2.82 -18.09 10.50
N MET A 230 -3.08 -16.80 10.77
CA MET A 230 -3.38 -16.31 12.13
C MET A 230 -4.54 -17.08 12.76
N LEU A 231 -5.64 -17.24 12.04
CA LEU A 231 -6.81 -17.98 12.51
C LEU A 231 -6.48 -19.46 12.84
N LEU A 232 -5.77 -20.14 11.94
CA LEU A 232 -5.44 -21.57 12.11
C LEU A 232 -4.37 -21.83 13.17
N THR A 233 -3.49 -20.86 13.44
CA THR A 233 -2.41 -21.00 14.44
C THR A 233 -2.76 -20.35 15.78
N GLY A 234 -3.84 -19.58 15.85
CA GLY A 234 -4.20 -18.79 17.03
C GLY A 234 -3.28 -17.57 17.26
N ALA A 235 -2.57 -17.11 16.24
CA ALA A 235 -1.70 -15.93 16.35
C ALA A 235 -2.51 -14.64 16.47
N ASP A 236 -2.12 -13.76 17.39
CA ASP A 236 -2.82 -12.50 17.64
C ASP A 236 -2.36 -11.36 16.74
N SER A 237 -1.18 -11.49 16.12
CA SER A 237 -0.62 -10.44 15.27
C SER A 237 -0.16 -11.00 13.92
N ILE A 238 -0.45 -10.27 12.85
CA ILE A 238 0.00 -10.60 11.50
C ILE A 238 1.52 -10.73 11.39
N ARG A 239 2.27 -10.00 12.22
CA ARG A 239 3.74 -10.08 12.28
C ARG A 239 4.26 -11.41 12.82
N ASP A 240 3.43 -12.16 13.56
CA ASP A 240 3.82 -13.47 14.11
C ASP A 240 3.78 -14.57 13.04
N VAL A 241 3.08 -14.32 11.92
CA VAL A 241 2.92 -15.28 10.82
C VAL A 241 3.66 -14.89 9.54
N ILE A 242 4.18 -13.67 9.46
CA ILE A 242 5.01 -13.22 8.34
C ILE A 242 6.48 -13.53 8.66
N LEU A 243 7.16 -14.23 7.75
CA LEU A 243 8.61 -14.41 7.82
C LEU A 243 9.31 -13.08 7.50
N PHE A 244 10.08 -12.55 8.47
CA PHE A 244 10.78 -11.27 8.36
C PHE A 244 9.85 -10.08 8.11
N PRO A 245 8.86 -9.82 8.99
CA PRO A 245 7.92 -8.72 8.80
C PRO A 245 8.65 -7.37 8.82
N THR A 246 8.14 -6.42 8.03
CA THR A 246 8.57 -5.02 8.14
C THR A 246 8.23 -4.51 9.54
N MET A 247 9.24 -4.06 10.27
CA MET A 247 9.11 -3.57 11.63
C MET A 247 9.39 -2.07 11.66
N LYS A 248 8.70 -1.34 12.54
CA LYS A 248 9.14 0.03 12.87
C LYS A 248 10.56 -0.05 13.40
N PRO A 249 11.46 0.88 13.01
CA PRO A 249 12.77 0.98 13.63
C PRO A 249 12.61 1.00 15.16
N LEU A 250 13.37 0.16 15.86
CA LEU A 250 13.47 0.29 17.31
C LEU A 250 14.10 1.66 17.56
N ASP A 251 13.44 2.51 18.35
CA ASP A 251 14.12 3.65 18.94
C ASP A 251 15.36 3.10 19.64
N ASN A 252 16.53 3.46 19.14
CA ASN A 252 17.80 3.00 19.68
C ASN A 252 17.93 3.51 21.14
N GLU A 253 17.40 2.77 22.11
CA GLU A 253 17.99 2.77 23.42
C GLU A 253 19.36 2.07 23.28
N ALA A 254 20.38 2.87 23.08
CA ALA A 254 21.75 2.39 23.17
C ALA A 254 21.94 1.64 24.50
N PRO A 255 22.62 0.46 24.51
CA PRO A 255 22.91 -0.22 25.76
C PRO A 255 23.66 0.75 26.70
N LYS A 256 23.17 0.90 27.90
CA LYS A 256 23.84 1.69 28.98
C LYS A 256 25.25 1.16 29.18
N ALA A 257 26.21 1.66 28.42
CA ALA A 257 27.62 1.57 28.74
C ALA A 257 27.98 2.70 29.73
N ALA A 258 28.82 2.37 30.67
CA ALA A 258 29.25 3.23 31.75
C ALA A 258 29.63 4.66 31.33
N ALA A 259 29.27 5.63 32.15
CA ALA A 259 29.37 7.05 31.92
C ALA A 259 30.75 7.50 31.40
N PRO A 260 30.76 8.22 30.26
CA PRO A 260 31.79 9.21 29.98
C PRO A 260 31.20 10.63 30.08
N ALA A 261 32.08 11.58 30.19
CA ALA A 261 31.87 13.00 30.44
C ALA A 261 30.83 13.69 29.51
N PRO A 262 30.31 14.89 29.85
CA PRO A 262 29.08 15.46 29.30
C PRO A 262 29.22 15.74 27.79
N ALA A 263 28.46 14.99 27.02
CA ALA A 263 28.28 15.24 25.57
C ALA A 263 27.13 16.22 25.36
N ALA A 264 27.30 17.04 24.34
CA ALA A 264 26.37 18.07 23.91
C ALA A 264 24.94 17.55 23.73
N THR A 265 23.96 18.35 24.10
CA THR A 265 22.52 18.18 23.97
C THR A 265 22.13 17.80 22.52
N PRO A 266 21.29 16.77 22.30
CA PRO A 266 20.73 16.54 20.98
C PRO A 266 19.89 17.76 20.59
N ALA A 267 20.17 18.33 19.43
CA ALA A 267 19.37 19.40 18.87
C ALA A 267 17.93 18.87 18.66
N ALA A 268 16.95 19.67 19.09
CA ALA A 268 15.54 19.43 18.81
C ALA A 268 15.31 19.24 17.29
N PRO A 269 14.25 18.51 16.85
CA PRO A 269 13.89 18.46 15.44
C PRO A 269 13.81 19.89 14.92
N VAL A 270 14.60 20.19 13.91
CA VAL A 270 14.56 21.50 13.24
C VAL A 270 13.23 21.53 12.49
N GLU A 271 12.24 22.24 13.00
CA GLU A 271 11.05 22.59 12.21
C GLU A 271 11.51 23.49 11.07
N ILE A 272 11.51 22.94 9.85
CA ILE A 272 11.82 23.72 8.65
C ILE A 272 10.59 24.58 8.35
N ASP A 273 10.75 25.89 8.37
CA ASP A 273 9.72 26.83 7.93
C ASP A 273 9.64 26.80 6.39
N LEU A 274 8.77 25.96 5.87
CA LEU A 274 8.58 25.75 4.43
C LEU A 274 8.17 27.03 3.68
N SER A 275 7.67 28.06 4.38
CA SER A 275 7.34 29.35 3.76
C SER A 275 8.54 30.12 3.25
N LYS A 276 9.75 29.75 3.69
CA LYS A 276 11.02 30.37 3.31
C LYS A 276 11.87 29.52 2.35
N VAL A 277 11.31 28.39 1.92
CA VAL A 277 11.98 27.45 1.00
C VAL A 277 11.56 27.75 -0.44
N GLU A 278 12.53 27.98 -1.31
CA GLU A 278 12.34 28.11 -2.75
C GLU A 278 12.84 26.85 -3.44
N ILE A 279 11.97 26.23 -4.26
CA ILE A 279 12.28 25.05 -5.07
C ILE A 279 12.24 25.45 -6.54
N GLU A 280 13.17 24.92 -7.35
CA GLU A 280 13.13 25.13 -8.79
C GLU A 280 11.80 24.64 -9.39
N PRO A 281 11.20 25.41 -10.33
CA PRO A 281 9.95 25.01 -10.98
C PRO A 281 10.13 23.69 -11.74
N LEU A 282 9.08 22.87 -11.75
CA LEU A 282 9.05 21.64 -12.54
C LEU A 282 9.24 21.96 -14.04
N PHE A 283 9.97 21.10 -14.74
CA PHE A 283 10.02 21.13 -16.19
C PHE A 283 8.63 20.87 -16.80
N GLN A 284 8.28 21.67 -17.81
CA GLN A 284 7.01 21.48 -18.53
C GLN A 284 7.15 20.49 -19.69
N ASP A 285 8.37 20.33 -20.22
CA ASP A 285 8.66 19.41 -21.32
C ASP A 285 8.71 17.98 -20.81
N MET A 286 7.90 17.10 -21.40
CA MET A 286 7.85 15.69 -21.05
C MET A 286 9.05 14.95 -21.65
N VAL A 287 9.66 14.08 -20.87
CA VAL A 287 10.67 13.10 -21.33
C VAL A 287 9.95 11.78 -21.61
N ASP A 288 10.07 11.26 -22.83
CA ASP A 288 9.50 9.97 -23.18
C ASP A 288 10.22 8.81 -22.44
N PHE A 289 9.48 7.72 -22.22
CA PHE A 289 9.98 6.58 -21.46
C PHE A 289 11.23 5.93 -22.12
N GLU A 290 11.31 5.92 -23.45
CA GLU A 290 12.46 5.34 -24.17
C GLU A 290 13.74 6.15 -23.89
N THR A 291 13.65 7.46 -23.86
CA THR A 291 14.77 8.34 -23.51
C THR A 291 15.17 8.18 -22.05
N PHE A 292 14.19 8.17 -21.13
CA PHE A 292 14.44 7.99 -19.69
C PHE A 292 15.07 6.63 -19.40
N SER A 293 14.57 5.55 -20.01
CA SER A 293 15.02 4.18 -19.79
C SER A 293 16.48 3.92 -20.20
N LYS A 294 17.07 4.82 -20.99
CA LYS A 294 18.50 4.79 -21.36
C LYS A 294 19.41 5.25 -20.22
N SER A 295 18.86 5.86 -19.17
CA SER A 295 19.62 6.28 -17.98
C SER A 295 19.83 5.10 -17.04
N ASP A 296 21.07 4.86 -16.61
CA ASP A 296 21.42 3.78 -15.71
C ASP A 296 21.76 4.30 -14.32
N PHE A 297 20.73 4.38 -13.47
CA PHE A 297 20.88 4.76 -12.06
C PHE A 297 21.27 3.55 -11.23
N ARG A 298 22.35 3.66 -10.45
CA ARG A 298 22.88 2.59 -9.60
C ARG A 298 23.14 3.05 -8.19
N VAL A 299 23.01 2.09 -7.26
CA VAL A 299 23.52 2.23 -5.91
C VAL A 299 25.03 2.10 -5.95
N VAL A 300 25.75 3.03 -5.33
CA VAL A 300 27.21 3.04 -5.25
C VAL A 300 27.67 3.14 -3.78
N LYS A 301 28.76 2.45 -3.44
CA LYS A 301 29.42 2.56 -2.14
C LYS A 301 30.61 3.52 -2.24
N ILE A 302 30.71 4.46 -1.33
CA ILE A 302 31.80 5.41 -1.29
C ILE A 302 32.99 4.75 -0.57
N LYS A 303 33.96 4.27 -1.34
CA LYS A 303 35.21 3.64 -0.82
C LYS A 303 36.20 4.67 -0.32
N ALA A 304 36.31 5.78 -1.03
CA ALA A 304 37.17 6.91 -0.66
C ALA A 304 36.59 8.20 -1.18
N CYS A 305 36.82 9.29 -0.45
CA CYS A 305 36.49 10.65 -0.83
C CYS A 305 37.69 11.55 -0.50
N GLU A 306 38.10 12.40 -1.42
CA GLU A 306 39.26 13.30 -1.23
C GLU A 306 39.04 14.65 -1.93
N ALA A 307 39.54 15.72 -1.32
CA ALA A 307 39.48 17.04 -1.91
C ALA A 307 40.43 17.14 -3.09
N VAL A 308 39.97 17.77 -4.20
CA VAL A 308 40.80 17.97 -5.40
C VAL A 308 41.75 19.14 -5.21
N LYS A 309 43.07 18.89 -5.19
CA LYS A 309 44.15 19.88 -4.85
C LYS A 309 44.09 21.21 -5.57
N LYS A 310 43.43 21.30 -6.71
CA LYS A 310 43.34 22.55 -7.54
C LYS A 310 41.91 23.13 -7.54
N SER A 311 41.01 22.64 -6.74
CA SER A 311 39.63 23.13 -6.64
C SER A 311 39.19 23.23 -5.18
N LYS A 312 38.53 24.32 -4.82
CA LYS A 312 37.93 24.47 -3.48
C LYS A 312 36.56 23.78 -3.39
N LYS A 313 35.93 23.49 -4.53
CA LYS A 313 34.56 23.02 -4.60
C LYS A 313 34.43 21.52 -4.93
N LEU A 314 35.48 20.89 -5.49
CA LEU A 314 35.39 19.53 -5.98
C LEU A 314 35.90 18.52 -4.98
N LEU A 315 35.07 17.49 -4.75
CA LEU A 315 35.45 16.23 -4.14
C LEU A 315 35.62 15.16 -5.22
N LYS A 316 36.64 14.32 -5.09
CA LYS A 316 36.85 13.14 -5.90
C LYS A 316 36.40 11.91 -5.12
N PHE A 317 35.47 11.19 -5.68
CA PHE A 317 34.92 9.96 -5.14
C PHE A 317 35.51 8.77 -5.85
N THR A 318 35.90 7.76 -5.06
CA THR A 318 36.21 6.41 -5.54
C THR A 318 35.07 5.51 -5.07
N LEU A 319 34.34 4.94 -6.02
CA LEU A 319 33.07 4.27 -5.80
C LEU A 319 33.13 2.81 -6.22
N ASP A 320 32.50 1.94 -5.46
CA ASP A 320 32.11 0.60 -5.90
C ASP A 320 30.68 0.69 -6.48
N ASP A 321 30.52 0.35 -7.74
CA ASP A 321 29.25 0.32 -8.47
C ASP A 321 28.80 -1.13 -8.82
N GLY A 322 29.44 -2.12 -8.20
CA GLY A 322 29.17 -3.55 -8.44
C GLY A 322 29.79 -4.10 -9.73
N SER A 323 30.51 -3.28 -10.53
CA SER A 323 31.15 -3.73 -11.78
C SER A 323 32.46 -4.50 -11.57
N GLY A 324 32.98 -4.55 -10.34
CA GLY A 324 34.27 -5.13 -9.99
C GLY A 324 35.47 -4.22 -10.24
N THR A 325 35.25 -2.98 -10.73
CA THR A 325 36.27 -1.95 -10.91
C THR A 325 35.83 -0.65 -10.25
N ASP A 326 36.78 0.04 -9.61
CA ASP A 326 36.47 1.29 -8.94
C ASP A 326 36.11 2.40 -9.95
N ARG A 327 34.96 3.02 -9.75
CA ARG A 327 34.50 4.17 -10.53
C ARG A 327 34.93 5.47 -9.89
N VAL A 328 35.44 6.40 -10.71
CA VAL A 328 35.79 7.73 -10.23
C VAL A 328 34.72 8.75 -10.70
N ILE A 329 34.19 9.51 -9.74
CA ILE A 329 33.27 10.62 -10.02
C ILE A 329 33.79 11.86 -9.27
N LEU A 330 33.73 13.03 -9.93
CA LEU A 330 33.97 14.32 -9.30
C LEU A 330 32.63 15.05 -9.10
N SER A 331 32.43 15.60 -7.90
CA SER A 331 31.23 16.35 -7.56
C SER A 331 31.58 17.67 -6.86
N GLY A 332 30.83 18.71 -7.15
CA GLY A 332 31.03 20.07 -6.62
C GLY A 332 30.42 20.33 -5.26
N ILE A 333 30.53 19.37 -4.34
CA ILE A 333 29.82 19.42 -3.05
C ILE A 333 30.73 19.68 -1.84
N HIS A 334 31.97 20.09 -2.03
CA HIS A 334 32.93 20.36 -0.94
C HIS A 334 32.55 21.56 -0.06
N ASP A 335 31.72 22.46 -0.57
CA ASP A 335 31.19 23.58 0.25
C ASP A 335 30.11 23.11 1.27
N TYR A 336 29.61 21.87 1.13
CA TYR A 336 28.51 21.32 1.92
C TYR A 336 28.89 20.10 2.77
N TYR A 337 29.94 19.36 2.38
CA TYR A 337 30.34 18.10 3.04
C TYR A 337 31.87 17.98 3.11
N GLU A 338 32.34 17.53 4.25
CA GLU A 338 33.74 17.13 4.38
C GLU A 338 33.95 15.68 3.89
N PRO A 339 35.11 15.35 3.27
CA PRO A 339 35.40 14.03 2.74
C PRO A 339 35.14 12.88 3.70
N GLU A 340 35.51 13.07 4.98
CA GLU A 340 35.43 12.05 6.03
C GLU A 340 33.99 11.66 6.39
N GLU A 341 33.05 12.58 6.19
CA GLU A 341 31.61 12.34 6.47
C GLU A 341 30.96 11.41 5.47
N LEU A 342 31.56 11.30 4.27
CA LEU A 342 30.99 10.60 3.12
C LEU A 342 31.60 9.20 2.91
N VAL A 343 32.79 8.93 3.41
CA VAL A 343 33.43 7.60 3.27
C VAL A 343 32.64 6.53 4.00
N GLY A 344 32.39 5.41 3.33
CA GLY A 344 31.60 4.29 3.83
C GLY A 344 30.11 4.41 3.60
N LYS A 345 29.62 5.57 3.16
CA LYS A 345 28.19 5.78 2.87
C LYS A 345 27.77 5.18 1.52
N THR A 346 26.48 4.98 1.41
CA THR A 346 25.82 4.47 0.21
C THR A 346 25.05 5.59 -0.46
N ALA A 347 25.23 5.75 -1.77
CA ALA A 347 24.66 6.86 -2.54
C ALA A 347 24.06 6.38 -3.87
N VAL A 348 23.44 7.30 -4.59
CA VAL A 348 22.88 7.09 -5.92
C VAL A 348 23.77 7.78 -6.97
N ALA A 349 24.10 7.07 -8.04
CA ALA A 349 24.80 7.63 -9.18
C ALA A 349 24.15 7.22 -10.52
N ILE A 350 24.19 8.12 -11.50
CA ILE A 350 23.99 7.75 -12.90
C ILE A 350 25.34 7.32 -13.47
N THR A 351 25.42 6.10 -13.95
CA THR A 351 26.68 5.42 -14.24
C THR A 351 27.02 5.35 -15.72
N ASN A 352 26.08 5.56 -16.61
CA ASN A 352 26.26 5.47 -18.06
C ASN A 352 26.42 6.84 -18.77
N LEU A 353 26.86 7.86 -18.04
CA LEU A 353 27.28 9.11 -18.68
C LEU A 353 28.68 8.97 -19.29
N PRO A 354 28.93 9.60 -20.43
CA PRO A 354 30.27 9.61 -21.03
C PRO A 354 31.27 10.28 -20.08
N PRO A 355 32.52 9.77 -20.01
CA PRO A 355 33.57 10.35 -19.19
C PRO A 355 33.81 11.84 -19.50
N ARG A 356 33.82 12.65 -18.45
CA ARG A 356 34.11 14.12 -18.57
C ARG A 356 35.41 14.45 -17.84
N LYS A 357 36.33 15.06 -18.55
CA LYS A 357 37.62 15.48 -17.97
C LYS A 357 37.45 16.76 -17.15
N MET A 358 37.71 16.66 -15.83
CA MET A 358 37.65 17.80 -14.91
C MET A 358 38.94 17.85 -14.09
N MET A 359 39.64 19.00 -14.10
CA MET A 359 40.94 19.17 -13.43
C MET A 359 41.99 18.08 -13.74
N GLY A 360 41.93 17.51 -14.96
CA GLY A 360 42.84 16.45 -15.38
C GLY A 360 42.43 15.04 -14.96
N ILE A 361 41.31 14.88 -14.29
CA ILE A 361 40.73 13.58 -13.83
C ILE A 361 39.50 13.31 -14.67
N ASP A 362 39.33 12.06 -15.11
CA ASP A 362 38.12 11.63 -15.82
C ASP A 362 37.02 11.27 -14.81
N SER A 363 35.91 12.02 -14.85
CA SER A 363 34.69 11.77 -14.07
C SER A 363 33.77 10.88 -14.89
N CYS A 364 33.46 9.69 -14.40
CA CYS A 364 32.72 8.65 -15.12
C CYS A 364 31.31 8.46 -14.54
N GLY A 365 30.49 9.48 -14.57
CA GLY A 365 29.13 9.47 -14.03
C GLY A 365 28.81 10.74 -13.23
N MET A 366 27.67 10.73 -12.54
CA MET A 366 27.22 11.82 -11.70
C MET A 366 26.55 11.28 -10.43
N LEU A 367 26.92 11.82 -9.28
CA LEU A 367 26.23 11.56 -8.01
C LEU A 367 24.97 12.45 -7.92
N ILE A 368 23.91 11.92 -7.33
CA ILE A 368 22.61 12.59 -7.28
C ILE A 368 22.44 13.32 -5.94
N SER A 369 22.04 14.59 -6.02
CA SER A 369 21.77 15.44 -4.85
C SER A 369 20.49 16.24 -5.09
N ALA A 370 19.79 16.57 -4.01
CA ALA A 370 18.67 17.50 -4.03
C ALA A 370 19.15 18.91 -3.66
N ILE A 371 18.73 19.91 -4.41
CA ILE A 371 19.09 21.32 -4.19
C ILE A 371 17.80 22.13 -3.97
N HIS A 372 17.83 23.01 -2.98
CA HIS A 372 16.79 24.01 -2.73
C HIS A 372 17.42 25.27 -2.16
N HIS A 373 16.69 26.38 -2.11
CA HIS A 373 17.13 27.59 -1.46
C HIS A 373 16.33 27.83 -0.19
N GLU A 374 17.02 28.12 0.90
CA GLU A 374 16.43 28.49 2.18
C GLU A 374 16.94 29.85 2.59
N GLU A 375 16.05 30.82 2.78
CA GLU A 375 16.40 32.23 3.08
C GLU A 375 17.40 32.85 2.05
N GLY A 376 17.27 32.44 0.77
CA GLY A 376 18.14 32.90 -0.32
C GLY A 376 19.53 32.24 -0.34
N GLN A 377 19.80 31.24 0.49
CA GLN A 377 21.03 30.45 0.48
C GLN A 377 20.78 29.08 -0.14
N GLU A 378 21.66 28.66 -1.05
CA GLU A 378 21.60 27.31 -1.62
C GLU A 378 21.90 26.24 -0.55
N ARG A 379 21.03 25.24 -0.47
CA ARG A 379 21.18 24.04 0.35
C ARG A 379 21.27 22.82 -0.57
N LEU A 380 22.29 22.02 -0.37
CA LEU A 380 22.48 20.77 -1.11
C LEU A 380 22.39 19.59 -0.14
N ASN A 381 21.49 18.66 -0.44
CA ASN A 381 21.33 17.43 0.29
C ASN A 381 21.76 16.25 -0.58
N PHE A 382 22.80 15.56 -0.17
CA PHE A 382 23.29 14.39 -0.87
C PHE A 382 22.34 13.21 -0.64
N LEU A 383 21.91 12.53 -1.71
CA LEU A 383 20.98 11.40 -1.60
C LEU A 383 21.74 10.17 -1.09
N LEU A 384 21.73 9.99 0.22
CA LEU A 384 22.27 8.81 0.89
C LEU A 384 21.21 7.74 1.07
N LEU A 385 21.57 6.50 0.84
CA LEU A 385 20.72 5.32 1.00
C LEU A 385 21.18 4.49 2.21
N ASP A 386 20.37 3.51 2.56
CA ASP A 386 20.72 2.52 3.58
C ASP A 386 21.97 1.74 3.16
N ASP A 387 22.94 1.67 4.08
CA ASP A 387 24.23 1.02 3.81
C ASP A 387 24.14 -0.51 3.63
N ARG A 388 22.98 -1.12 3.88
CA ARG A 388 22.70 -2.53 3.61
C ARG A 388 22.41 -2.83 2.14
N ILE A 389 22.07 -1.82 1.34
CA ILE A 389 21.80 -2.01 -0.09
C ILE A 389 23.12 -2.32 -0.80
N PRO A 390 23.20 -3.40 -1.59
CA PRO A 390 24.45 -3.79 -2.26
C PRO A 390 24.84 -2.79 -3.36
N ALA A 391 26.15 -2.60 -3.56
CA ALA A 391 26.66 -1.86 -4.70
C ALA A 391 26.19 -2.49 -6.03
N GLY A 392 25.87 -1.66 -7.01
CA GLY A 392 25.37 -2.09 -8.31
C GLY A 392 23.87 -2.36 -8.40
N ALA A 393 23.13 -2.29 -7.29
CA ALA A 393 21.67 -2.39 -7.34
C ALA A 393 21.10 -1.30 -8.27
N LYS A 394 20.26 -1.69 -9.22
CA LYS A 394 19.64 -0.77 -10.19
C LYS A 394 18.43 -0.09 -9.58
N LEU A 395 18.28 1.21 -9.85
CA LEU A 395 17.08 1.99 -9.53
C LEU A 395 16.18 2.06 -10.79
N TYR A 396 14.88 1.96 -10.55
CA TYR A 396 13.85 1.99 -11.60
C TYR A 396 12.91 3.17 -11.36
#